data_40bed8b81a238b8573e37d947df29722
#
_entry.id   40bed8b81a238b8573e37d947df29722
#
_cell.length_a   1.000
_cell.length_b   1.000
_cell.length_c   1.000
_cell.angle_alpha   90.00
_cell.angle_beta   90.00
_cell.angle_gamma   90.00
#
_symmetry.space_group_name_H-M   'P 1'
#
loop_
_entity.id
_entity.type
_entity.pdbx_description
1 polymer ?
#
loop_
_entity_poly.entity_id
_entity_poly.type
_entity_poly.pdbx_seq_one_letter_code
_entity_poly.pdbx_strand_id
1 'polypeptide(L)'
;MVKSLADEGIGIVESVDEMENGKIIIRSHGVGPSIYDAIKAKGLELADATCPHVKKAQMSAKTLADEGFKVIIIGEKNHPEVKSIKEWAGKNSLVIGSQEEAENIAFVSNWVL
;
A
#
# COMPACT_ATOMS: atom_id res chain seq x y z
N MET A 1 0.89 -20.30 -4.38
CA MET A 1 -0.48 -19.82 -4.67
C MET A 1 -0.59 -19.13 -6.02
N VAL A 2 0.25 -18.15 -6.34
CA VAL A 2 0.19 -17.43 -7.62
C VAL A 2 0.35 -18.38 -8.83
N LYS A 3 1.29 -19.32 -8.77
CA LYS A 3 1.49 -20.32 -9.82
C LYS A 3 0.25 -21.20 -10.01
N SER A 4 -0.39 -21.60 -8.91
CA SER A 4 -1.62 -22.39 -8.95
C SER A 4 -2.76 -21.64 -9.64
N LEU A 5 -2.90 -20.35 -9.39
CA LEU A 5 -3.89 -19.50 -10.03
C LEU A 5 -3.62 -19.33 -11.52
N ALA A 6 -2.34 -19.19 -11.90
CA ALA A 6 -1.94 -19.11 -13.30
C ALA A 6 -2.32 -20.40 -14.07
N ASP A 7 -2.17 -21.55 -13.42
CA ASP A 7 -2.56 -22.84 -14.00
C ASP A 7 -4.07 -22.94 -14.23
N GLU A 8 -4.86 -22.17 -13.47
CA GLU A 8 -6.31 -22.09 -13.63
C GLU A 8 -6.75 -20.99 -14.63
N GLY A 9 -5.80 -20.37 -15.31
CA GLY A 9 -6.09 -19.36 -16.32
C GLY A 9 -6.13 -17.92 -15.81
N ILE A 10 -5.71 -17.68 -14.57
CA ILE A 10 -5.64 -16.34 -14.00
C ILE A 10 -4.27 -15.75 -14.34
N GLY A 11 -4.24 -14.69 -15.14
CA GLY A 11 -3.01 -14.03 -15.54
C GLY A 11 -2.47 -13.10 -14.46
N ILE A 12 -1.19 -12.76 -14.60
CA ILE A 12 -0.52 -11.76 -13.74
C ILE A 12 -0.24 -10.55 -14.60
N VAL A 13 -0.60 -9.36 -14.10
CA VAL A 13 -0.29 -8.08 -14.73
C VAL A 13 0.60 -7.26 -13.84
N GLU A 14 1.54 -6.54 -14.43
CA GLU A 14 2.44 -5.64 -13.69
C GLU A 14 1.82 -4.26 -13.49
N SER A 15 0.86 -3.90 -14.33
CA SER A 15 0.18 -2.62 -14.27
C SER A 15 -1.29 -2.77 -14.66
N VAL A 16 -2.15 -1.98 -14.02
CA VAL A 16 -3.57 -1.89 -14.38
C VAL A 16 -3.74 -1.47 -15.84
N ASP A 17 -2.79 -0.72 -16.38
CA ASP A 17 -2.83 -0.25 -17.78
C ASP A 17 -2.80 -1.39 -18.80
N GLU A 18 -2.32 -2.57 -18.42
CA GLU A 18 -2.31 -3.76 -19.29
C GLU A 18 -3.70 -4.36 -19.49
N MET A 19 -4.68 -3.94 -18.70
CA MET A 19 -6.05 -4.45 -18.76
C MET A 19 -6.99 -3.44 -19.41
N GLU A 20 -7.81 -3.88 -20.34
CA GLU A 20 -8.85 -3.05 -20.94
C GLU A 20 -10.22 -3.33 -20.33
N ASN A 21 -10.46 -4.55 -19.91
CA ASN A 21 -11.71 -4.98 -19.28
C ASN A 21 -11.45 -6.20 -18.39
N GLY A 22 -12.48 -6.62 -17.67
CA GLY A 22 -12.46 -7.83 -16.88
C GLY A 22 -12.41 -7.58 -15.38
N LYS A 23 -11.96 -8.59 -14.66
CA LYS A 23 -11.87 -8.61 -13.21
C LYS A 23 -10.41 -8.60 -12.77
N ILE A 24 -10.09 -7.78 -11.80
CA ILE A 24 -8.75 -7.70 -11.23
C ILE A 24 -8.79 -8.11 -9.75
N ILE A 25 -7.75 -8.82 -9.31
CA ILE A 25 -7.59 -9.24 -7.93
C ILE A 25 -6.41 -8.50 -7.33
N ILE A 26 -6.63 -7.82 -6.21
CA ILE A 26 -5.55 -7.23 -5.42
C ILE A 26 -5.02 -8.28 -4.46
N ARG A 27 -3.71 -8.48 -4.46
CA ARG A 27 -3.03 -9.48 -3.64
C ARG A 27 -3.04 -9.09 -2.16
N SER A 28 -2.71 -10.06 -1.30
CA SER A 28 -2.81 -9.90 0.16
C SER A 28 -1.96 -8.76 0.75
N HIS A 29 -0.82 -8.43 0.12
CA HIS A 29 0.03 -7.34 0.61
C HIS A 29 -0.53 -5.93 0.34
N GLY A 30 -1.62 -5.83 -0.43
CA GLY A 30 -2.28 -4.56 -0.68
C GLY A 30 -1.58 -3.69 -1.71
N VAL A 31 -2.27 -2.63 -2.09
CA VAL A 31 -1.77 -1.61 -3.02
C VAL A 31 -2.14 -0.23 -2.51
N GLY A 32 -1.52 0.81 -3.06
CA GLY A 32 -1.83 2.18 -2.71
C GLY A 32 -3.10 2.70 -3.37
N PRO A 33 -3.55 3.90 -2.98
CA PRO A 33 -4.80 4.49 -3.50
C PRO A 33 -4.79 4.72 -5.02
N SER A 34 -3.64 4.99 -5.62
CA SER A 34 -3.54 5.19 -7.07
C SER A 34 -4.02 3.98 -7.88
N ILE A 35 -3.78 2.78 -7.37
CA ILE A 35 -4.24 1.55 -8.04
C ILE A 35 -5.75 1.43 -7.99
N TYR A 36 -6.37 1.74 -6.85
CA TYR A 36 -7.84 1.74 -6.74
C TYR A 36 -8.46 2.75 -7.71
N ASP A 37 -7.87 3.94 -7.80
CA ASP A 37 -8.34 4.98 -8.71
C ASP A 37 -8.23 4.54 -10.19
N ALA A 38 -7.13 3.88 -10.55
CA ALA A 38 -6.93 3.37 -11.89
C ALA A 38 -7.93 2.26 -12.25
N ILE A 39 -8.21 1.36 -11.31
CA ILE A 39 -9.20 0.29 -11.48
C ILE A 39 -10.59 0.88 -11.72
N LYS A 40 -10.95 1.87 -10.91
CA LYS A 40 -12.24 2.55 -11.02
C LYS A 40 -12.36 3.32 -12.34
N ALA A 41 -11.31 4.02 -12.74
CA ALA A 41 -11.29 4.80 -13.99
C ALA A 41 -11.48 3.91 -15.22
N LYS A 42 -10.99 2.69 -15.18
CA LYS A 42 -11.14 1.72 -16.28
C LYS A 42 -12.43 0.91 -16.21
N GLY A 43 -13.21 1.06 -15.14
CA GLY A 43 -14.44 0.30 -14.95
C GLY A 43 -14.22 -1.21 -14.77
N LEU A 44 -13.06 -1.60 -14.25
CA LEU A 44 -12.77 -3.01 -13.98
C LEU A 44 -13.52 -3.49 -12.75
N GLU A 45 -13.89 -4.76 -12.75
CA GLU A 45 -14.48 -5.40 -11.57
C GLU A 45 -13.37 -5.78 -10.61
N LEU A 46 -13.51 -5.41 -9.34
CA LEU A 46 -12.47 -5.60 -8.32
C LEU A 46 -12.82 -6.72 -7.34
N ALA A 47 -11.87 -7.61 -7.13
CA ALA A 47 -11.84 -8.53 -6.00
C ALA A 47 -10.64 -8.13 -5.12
N ASP A 48 -10.91 -7.50 -3.98
CA ASP A 48 -9.85 -7.03 -3.08
C ASP A 48 -9.50 -8.11 -2.05
N ALA A 49 -8.36 -8.77 -2.27
CA ALA A 49 -7.85 -9.81 -1.39
C ALA A 49 -6.80 -9.29 -0.41
N THR A 50 -6.72 -7.97 -0.20
CA THR A 50 -5.82 -7.39 0.79
C THR A 50 -6.07 -7.99 2.16
N CYS A 51 -5.00 -8.43 2.84
CA CYS A 51 -5.10 -8.94 4.20
C CYS A 51 -5.75 -7.88 5.12
N PRO A 52 -6.74 -8.25 5.95
CA PRO A 52 -7.40 -7.29 6.85
C PRO A 52 -6.46 -6.54 7.78
N HIS A 53 -5.38 -7.18 8.21
CA HIS A 53 -4.36 -6.52 9.05
C HIS A 53 -3.61 -5.43 8.27
N VAL A 54 -3.29 -5.68 7.01
CA VAL A 54 -2.67 -4.70 6.12
C VAL A 54 -3.64 -3.54 5.86
N LYS A 55 -4.89 -3.86 5.58
CA LYS A 55 -5.94 -2.86 5.36
C LYS A 55 -6.07 -1.93 6.56
N LYS A 56 -6.06 -2.49 7.76
CA LYS A 56 -6.13 -1.71 9.01
C LYS A 56 -4.94 -0.75 9.13
N ALA A 57 -3.74 -1.23 8.84
CA ALA A 57 -2.54 -0.40 8.90
C ALA A 57 -2.59 0.74 7.86
N GLN A 58 -3.04 0.46 6.64
CA GLN A 58 -3.21 1.46 5.60
C GLN A 58 -4.19 2.56 6.03
N MET A 59 -5.34 2.18 6.59
CA MET A 59 -6.35 3.12 7.01
C MET A 59 -5.93 3.93 8.24
N SER A 60 -5.19 3.32 9.16
CA SER A 60 -4.62 4.04 10.31
C SER A 60 -3.61 5.09 9.85
N ALA A 61 -2.74 4.74 8.93
CA ALA A 61 -1.76 5.67 8.37
C ALA A 61 -2.44 6.84 7.65
N LYS A 62 -3.48 6.54 6.86
CA LYS A 62 -4.25 7.57 6.18
C LYS A 62 -4.94 8.52 7.17
N THR A 63 -5.57 7.97 8.20
CA THR A 63 -6.27 8.76 9.22
C THR A 63 -5.32 9.72 9.94
N LEU A 64 -4.14 9.22 10.35
CA LEU A 64 -3.13 10.06 11.00
C LEU A 64 -2.66 11.18 10.07
N ALA A 65 -2.41 10.87 8.82
CA ALA A 65 -2.00 11.87 7.83
C ALA A 65 -3.09 12.93 7.60
N ASP A 66 -4.35 12.50 7.50
CA ASP A 66 -5.49 13.42 7.31
C ASP A 66 -5.68 14.34 8.53
N GLU A 67 -5.30 13.89 9.72
CA GLU A 67 -5.32 14.69 10.95
C GLU A 67 -4.14 15.64 11.08
N GLY A 68 -3.22 15.64 10.13
CA GLY A 68 -2.07 16.54 10.08
C GLY A 68 -0.81 16.02 10.76
N PHE A 69 -0.80 14.76 11.19
CA PHE A 69 0.39 14.16 11.78
C PHE A 69 1.39 13.73 10.71
N LYS A 70 2.66 13.79 11.08
CA LYS A 70 3.70 13.13 10.31
C LYS A 70 3.70 11.64 10.65
N VAL A 71 3.58 10.79 9.64
CA VAL A 71 3.46 9.34 9.85
C VAL A 71 4.84 8.69 9.72
N ILE A 72 5.24 7.94 10.74
CA ILE A 72 6.46 7.13 10.69
C ILE A 72 6.05 5.67 10.55
N ILE A 73 6.58 5.02 9.53
CA ILE A 73 6.34 3.61 9.26
C ILE A 73 7.62 2.85 9.57
N ILE A 74 7.56 1.92 10.51
CA ILE A 74 8.71 1.08 10.84
C ILE A 74 8.62 -0.21 10.03
N GLY A 75 9.60 -0.42 9.16
CA GLY A 75 9.61 -1.60 8.30
C GLY A 75 10.63 -1.50 7.19
N GLU A 76 10.68 -2.52 6.36
CA GLU A 76 11.59 -2.54 5.22
C GLU A 76 11.03 -1.71 4.07
N LYS A 77 11.78 -0.71 3.63
CA LYS A 77 11.39 0.27 2.61
C LYS A 77 10.91 -0.36 1.30
N ASN A 78 11.51 -1.47 0.90
CA ASN A 78 11.19 -2.12 -0.37
C ASN A 78 10.10 -3.20 -0.26
N HIS A 79 9.61 -3.49 0.95
CA HIS A 79 8.56 -4.47 1.14
C HIS A 79 7.23 -3.97 0.55
N PRO A 80 6.52 -4.80 -0.22
CA PRO A 80 5.26 -4.38 -0.87
C PRO A 80 4.21 -3.81 0.09
N GLU A 81 4.04 -4.39 1.27
CA GLU A 81 3.11 -3.89 2.29
C GLU A 81 3.49 -2.48 2.75
N VAL A 82 4.79 -2.27 3.02
CA VAL A 82 5.31 -0.97 3.49
C VAL A 82 5.13 0.09 2.40
N LYS A 83 5.40 -0.26 1.15
CA LYS A 83 5.18 0.65 0.03
C LYS A 83 3.72 1.07 -0.09
N SER A 84 2.80 0.13 0.08
CA SER A 84 1.37 0.43 0.02
C SER A 84 0.94 1.35 1.17
N ILE A 85 1.36 1.06 2.39
CA ILE A 85 1.04 1.88 3.56
C ILE A 85 1.59 3.30 3.40
N LYS A 86 2.83 3.42 2.89
CA LYS A 86 3.44 4.72 2.64
C LYS A 86 2.63 5.56 1.65
N GLU A 87 2.11 4.95 0.60
CA GLU A 87 1.28 5.66 -0.37
C GLU A 87 -0.02 6.16 0.27
N TRP A 88 -0.66 5.33 1.13
CA TRP A 88 -1.85 5.75 1.88
C TRP A 88 -1.57 6.88 2.86
N ALA A 89 -0.38 6.88 3.49
CA ALA A 89 0.06 7.95 4.40
C ALA A 89 0.40 9.25 3.66
N GLY A 90 0.79 9.16 2.38
CA GLY A 90 1.08 10.32 1.56
C GLY A 90 2.48 10.91 1.78
N LYS A 91 2.63 12.16 1.37
CA LYS A 91 3.94 12.82 1.32
C LYS A 91 4.55 13.08 2.70
N ASN A 92 3.71 13.27 3.72
CA ASN A 92 4.18 13.59 5.07
C ASN A 92 4.43 12.32 5.88
N SER A 93 5.14 11.38 5.27
CA SER A 93 5.45 10.09 5.88
C SER A 93 6.91 9.70 5.64
N LEU A 94 7.42 8.86 6.52
CA LEU A 94 8.80 8.40 6.49
C LEU A 94 8.85 6.93 6.86
N VAL A 95 9.63 6.15 6.12
CA VAL A 95 9.89 4.74 6.43
C VAL A 95 11.24 4.62 7.11
N ILE A 96 11.27 3.93 8.23
CA ILE A 96 12.49 3.66 9.01
C ILE A 96 12.68 2.15 9.07
N GLY A 97 13.82 1.69 8.54
CA GLY A 97 14.15 0.26 8.50
C GLY A 97 15.19 -0.19 9.53
N SER A 98 15.79 0.74 10.28
CA SER A 98 16.84 0.41 11.24
C SER A 98 16.88 1.42 12.39
N GLN A 99 17.54 1.02 13.47
CA GLN A 99 17.78 1.90 14.61
C GLN A 99 18.62 3.11 14.20
N GLU A 100 19.61 2.90 13.34
CA GLU A 100 20.46 4.00 12.83
C GLU A 100 19.65 5.06 12.10
N GLU A 101 18.72 4.63 11.24
CA GLU A 101 17.83 5.56 10.56
C GLU A 101 16.94 6.33 11.55
N ALA A 102 16.48 5.66 12.61
CA ALA A 102 15.67 6.29 13.65
C ALA A 102 16.47 7.37 14.41
N GLU A 103 17.74 7.11 14.68
CA GLU A 103 18.61 8.05 15.38
C GLU A 103 18.90 9.33 14.58
N ASN A 104 18.79 9.24 13.26
CA ASN A 104 19.05 10.35 12.35
C ASN A 104 17.82 11.25 12.10
N ILE A 105 16.68 10.90 12.68
CA ILE A 105 15.47 11.71 12.51
C ILE A 105 15.55 12.96 13.38
N ALA A 106 15.34 14.12 12.75
CA ALA A 106 15.24 15.36 13.48
C ALA A 106 13.96 15.34 14.35
N PHE A 107 14.09 15.73 15.60
CA PHE A 107 12.95 15.82 16.50
C PHE A 107 11.93 16.83 15.99
N VAL A 108 10.68 16.41 15.89
CA VAL A 108 9.55 17.26 15.50
C VAL A 108 8.42 17.05 16.49
N SER A 109 7.93 18.12 17.08
CA SER A 109 6.99 18.08 18.19
C SER A 109 5.62 17.47 17.86
N ASN A 110 5.25 17.44 16.60
CA ASN A 110 3.95 16.91 16.16
C ASN A 110 4.04 15.49 15.54
N TRP A 111 5.10 14.76 15.83
CA TRP A 111 5.19 13.37 15.38
C TRP A 111 4.47 12.44 16.36
N VAL A 112 3.80 11.43 15.78
CA VAL A 112 3.12 10.37 16.52
C VAL A 112 3.74 9.04 16.07
N LEU A 113 4.10 8.20 17.03
CA LEU A 113 4.67 6.87 16.79
C LEU A 113 3.58 5.79 16.83
#